data_fab2188f8d6f9f0a3fc2e8227fe24387
#
_entry.id   fab2188f8d6f9f0a3fc2e8227fe24387
#
_cell.length_a   1.000
_cell.length_b   1.000
_cell.length_c   1.000
_cell.angle_alpha   90.00
_cell.angle_beta   90.00
_cell.angle_gamma   90.00
#
_symmetry.space_group_name_H-M   'P 1'
#
loop_
_entity.id
_entity.type
_entity.pdbx_description
1 polymer ?
#
loop_
_entity_poly.entity_id
_entity_poly.type
_entity_poly.pdbx_seq_one_letter_code
_entity_poly.pdbx_strand_id
1 'polypeptide(L)'
;IDGQIPIQLKNVIDKWLLLLPIKTIPLEKNVGLGNALNIGLNYVTNKLVARMDTDDICVPERFEKQISYFQKNPSTIILGGAIDEYDETFKERRGRRFSCCSHSDIVSYSLFRNPFNHMTVMFNKEFILGIGGYKHHHYMEDYNLWLRCIANGAICSNIDNTLVLARTGDAMIERRRGRDYLKSEIELARLKIKCFPNKKAKIILITF
;
A
#
# COMPACT_ATOMS: atom_id res chain seq x y z
N ILE A 1 -15.98 1.52 -4.00
CA ILE A 1 -16.25 0.86 -5.30
C ILE A 1 -15.94 1.91 -6.37
N ASP A 2 -14.85 1.71 -7.12
CA ASP A 2 -14.35 2.70 -8.07
C ASP A 2 -14.96 2.45 -9.48
N GLY A 3 -16.14 3.02 -9.71
CA GLY A 3 -16.94 2.85 -10.94
C GLY A 3 -17.87 1.65 -10.91
N GLN A 4 -18.34 1.24 -12.09
CA GLN A 4 -19.29 0.14 -12.24
C GLN A 4 -18.63 -1.21 -11.96
N ILE A 5 -19.35 -2.10 -11.28
CA ILE A 5 -18.93 -3.47 -11.00
C ILE A 5 -19.93 -4.49 -11.58
N PRO A 6 -19.49 -5.71 -11.93
CA PRO A 6 -20.38 -6.78 -12.39
C PRO A 6 -21.43 -7.14 -11.34
N ILE A 7 -22.62 -7.55 -11.81
CA ILE A 7 -23.74 -7.91 -10.93
C ILE A 7 -23.38 -9.04 -9.95
N GLN A 8 -22.54 -9.98 -10.37
CA GLN A 8 -22.06 -11.07 -9.52
C GLN A 8 -21.31 -10.54 -8.30
N LEU A 9 -20.41 -9.56 -8.51
CA LEU A 9 -19.66 -8.93 -7.41
C LEU A 9 -20.60 -8.10 -6.51
N LYS A 10 -21.55 -7.38 -7.09
CA LYS A 10 -22.57 -6.65 -6.34
C LYS A 10 -23.34 -7.59 -5.41
N ASN A 11 -23.82 -8.72 -5.91
CA ASN A 11 -24.57 -9.70 -5.12
C ASN A 11 -23.75 -10.25 -3.94
N VAL A 12 -22.44 -10.45 -4.13
CA VAL A 12 -21.54 -10.85 -3.04
C VAL A 12 -21.44 -9.75 -1.96
N ILE A 13 -21.28 -8.50 -2.38
CA ILE A 13 -21.21 -7.36 -1.46
C ILE A 13 -22.53 -7.24 -0.68
N ASP A 14 -23.68 -7.27 -1.36
CA ASP A 14 -25.00 -7.16 -0.75
C ASP A 14 -25.25 -8.27 0.28
N LYS A 15 -24.81 -9.50 0.00
CA LYS A 15 -24.87 -10.60 0.96
C LYS A 15 -24.07 -10.30 2.25
N TRP A 16 -22.85 -9.81 2.11
CA TRP A 16 -21.98 -9.57 3.26
C TRP A 16 -22.34 -8.29 4.04
N LEU A 17 -22.99 -7.32 3.41
CA LEU A 17 -23.56 -6.14 4.09
C LEU A 17 -24.58 -6.51 5.18
N LEU A 18 -25.24 -7.66 5.04
CA LEU A 18 -26.21 -8.15 6.04
C LEU A 18 -25.54 -8.80 7.26
N LEU A 19 -24.29 -9.23 7.13
CA LEU A 19 -23.57 -10.04 8.12
C LEU A 19 -22.43 -9.29 8.81
N LEU A 20 -21.87 -8.28 8.16
CA LEU A 20 -20.69 -7.56 8.62
C LEU A 20 -20.95 -6.04 8.61
N PRO A 21 -20.28 -5.28 9.50
CA PRO A 21 -20.38 -3.83 9.55
C PRO A 21 -19.63 -3.16 8.38
N ILE A 22 -20.02 -3.47 7.16
CA ILE A 22 -19.43 -2.94 5.93
C ILE A 22 -20.13 -1.63 5.55
N LYS A 23 -19.34 -0.63 5.16
CA LYS A 23 -19.81 0.58 4.50
C LYS A 23 -19.27 0.63 3.09
N THR A 24 -20.13 0.61 2.10
CA THR A 24 -19.74 0.80 0.69
C THR A 24 -19.76 2.28 0.33
N ILE A 25 -18.79 2.70 -0.48
CA ILE A 25 -18.68 4.06 -1.02
C ILE A 25 -18.59 3.91 -2.55
N PRO A 26 -19.73 3.88 -3.24
CA PRO A 26 -19.76 3.78 -4.69
C PRO A 26 -19.39 5.12 -5.33
N LEU A 27 -18.54 5.08 -6.35
CA LEU A 27 -18.19 6.21 -7.20
C LEU A 27 -18.86 6.02 -8.56
N GLU A 28 -19.40 7.09 -9.14
CA GLU A 28 -20.12 7.06 -10.43
C GLU A 28 -19.23 6.57 -11.58
N LYS A 29 -17.95 6.91 -11.52
CA LYS A 29 -16.96 6.53 -12.54
C LYS A 29 -15.65 6.11 -11.89
N ASN A 30 -14.84 5.36 -12.62
CA ASN A 30 -13.48 5.03 -12.20
C ASN A 30 -12.63 6.30 -12.14
N VAL A 31 -12.09 6.60 -10.96
CA VAL A 31 -11.24 7.77 -10.68
C VAL A 31 -9.78 7.38 -10.43
N GLY A 32 -9.49 6.09 -10.46
CA GLY A 32 -8.19 5.49 -10.19
C GLY A 32 -7.92 5.26 -8.70
N LEU A 33 -7.10 4.24 -8.41
CA LEU A 33 -6.89 3.69 -7.07
C LEU A 33 -6.55 4.76 -6.03
N GLY A 34 -5.59 5.64 -6.31
CA GLY A 34 -5.15 6.67 -5.35
C GLY A 34 -6.28 7.63 -4.96
N ASN A 35 -7.08 8.09 -5.94
CA ASN A 35 -8.20 8.97 -5.68
C ASN A 35 -9.33 8.25 -4.92
N ALA A 36 -9.64 7.02 -5.31
CA ALA A 36 -10.64 6.21 -4.63
C ALA A 36 -10.26 5.94 -3.17
N LEU A 37 -8.98 5.66 -2.89
CA LEU A 37 -8.47 5.50 -1.53
C LEU A 37 -8.58 6.80 -0.71
N ASN A 38 -8.27 7.96 -1.30
CA ASN A 38 -8.44 9.26 -0.62
C ASN A 38 -9.92 9.52 -0.28
N ILE A 39 -10.82 9.24 -1.20
CA ILE A 39 -12.25 9.37 -0.93
C ILE A 39 -12.63 8.45 0.23
N GLY A 40 -12.19 7.18 0.19
CA GLY A 40 -12.42 6.22 1.27
C GLY A 40 -11.91 6.69 2.62
N LEU A 41 -10.72 7.29 2.69
CA LEU A 41 -10.13 7.80 3.92
C LEU A 41 -11.00 8.84 4.63
N ASN A 42 -11.76 9.65 3.90
CA ASN A 42 -12.66 10.64 4.50
C ASN A 42 -13.84 10.01 5.24
N TYR A 43 -14.18 8.76 4.94
CA TYR A 43 -15.26 8.03 5.62
C TYR A 43 -14.77 7.17 6.79
N VAL A 44 -13.47 7.01 6.96
CA VAL A 44 -12.90 6.29 8.11
C VAL A 44 -12.97 7.18 9.35
N THR A 45 -13.49 6.64 10.45
CA THR A 45 -13.63 7.36 11.73
C THR A 45 -12.46 7.09 12.68
N ASN A 46 -11.79 5.94 12.55
CA ASN A 46 -10.72 5.54 13.44
C ASN A 46 -9.38 6.19 13.08
N LYS A 47 -8.52 6.33 14.09
CA LYS A 47 -7.16 6.87 13.93
C LYS A 47 -6.24 5.95 13.10
N LEU A 48 -6.35 4.64 13.31
CA LEU A 48 -5.59 3.63 12.55
C LEU A 48 -6.44 3.11 11.39
N VAL A 49 -5.83 3.02 10.23
CA VAL A 49 -6.41 2.50 9.00
C VAL A 49 -5.57 1.33 8.52
N ALA A 50 -6.19 0.16 8.36
CA ALA A 50 -5.57 -0.99 7.71
C ALA A 50 -6.05 -1.07 6.26
N ARG A 51 -5.11 -1.16 5.33
CA ARG A 51 -5.38 -1.35 3.91
C ARG A 51 -5.40 -2.83 3.55
N MET A 52 -6.25 -3.23 2.64
CA MET A 52 -6.34 -4.60 2.12
C MET A 52 -6.76 -4.58 0.65
N ASP A 53 -6.23 -5.49 -0.16
CA ASP A 53 -6.76 -5.80 -1.49
C ASP A 53 -7.87 -6.84 -1.38
N THR A 54 -8.90 -6.71 -2.20
CA THR A 54 -10.08 -7.57 -2.12
C THR A 54 -9.89 -8.93 -2.77
N ASP A 55 -8.80 -9.12 -3.51
CA ASP A 55 -8.40 -10.37 -4.16
C ASP A 55 -7.34 -11.16 -3.37
N ASP A 56 -6.94 -10.65 -2.19
CA ASP A 56 -5.98 -11.27 -1.28
C ASP A 56 -6.67 -11.85 -0.04
N ILE A 57 -5.94 -12.64 0.76
CA ILE A 57 -6.42 -13.25 2.00
C ILE A 57 -5.64 -12.68 3.20
N CYS A 58 -6.35 -12.06 4.13
CA CYS A 58 -5.80 -11.58 5.40
C CYS A 58 -5.56 -12.76 6.35
N VAL A 59 -4.36 -12.86 6.95
CA VAL A 59 -4.17 -13.86 8.01
C VAL A 59 -4.92 -13.48 9.28
N PRO A 60 -5.48 -14.43 10.04
CA PRO A 60 -6.36 -14.13 11.18
C PRO A 60 -5.73 -13.23 12.23
N GLU A 61 -4.45 -13.42 12.55
CA GLU A 61 -3.74 -12.70 13.61
C GLU A 61 -3.19 -11.33 13.17
N ARG A 62 -3.43 -10.91 11.94
CA ARG A 62 -2.86 -9.68 11.38
C ARG A 62 -3.14 -8.45 12.24
N PHE A 63 -4.40 -8.21 12.56
CA PHE A 63 -4.79 -6.99 13.28
C PHE A 63 -4.29 -6.99 14.72
N GLU A 64 -4.33 -8.13 15.39
CA GLU A 64 -3.78 -8.28 16.73
C GLU A 64 -2.30 -7.92 16.76
N LYS A 65 -1.49 -8.48 15.84
CA LYS A 65 -0.06 -8.21 15.74
C LYS A 65 0.22 -6.73 15.45
N GLN A 66 -0.50 -6.14 14.50
CA GLN A 66 -0.28 -4.74 14.12
C GLN A 66 -0.72 -3.78 15.23
N ILE A 67 -1.87 -3.99 15.85
CA ILE A 67 -2.35 -3.14 16.96
C ILE A 67 -1.40 -3.24 18.16
N SER A 68 -1.00 -4.45 18.54
CA SER A 68 -0.02 -4.68 19.61
C SER A 68 1.31 -3.96 19.33
N TYR A 69 1.75 -3.93 18.07
CA TYR A 69 2.95 -3.20 17.69
C TYR A 69 2.78 -1.68 17.89
N PHE A 70 1.67 -1.09 17.44
CA PHE A 70 1.39 0.34 17.63
C PHE A 70 1.27 0.72 19.11
N GLN A 71 0.70 -0.14 19.94
CA GLN A 71 0.63 0.08 21.39
C GLN A 71 2.00 0.14 22.06
N LYS A 72 2.92 -0.73 21.63
CA LYS A 72 4.31 -0.79 22.13
C LYS A 72 5.20 0.30 21.52
N ASN A 73 4.85 0.80 20.34
CA ASN A 73 5.61 1.78 19.57
C ASN A 73 4.72 2.95 19.12
N PRO A 74 4.24 3.79 20.03
CA PRO A 74 3.19 4.79 19.75
C PRO A 74 3.63 5.90 18.77
N SER A 75 4.92 6.08 18.54
CA SER A 75 5.47 7.00 17.54
C SER A 75 5.41 6.48 16.11
N THR A 76 5.10 5.19 15.91
CA THR A 76 4.99 4.60 14.58
C THR A 76 3.81 5.20 13.81
N ILE A 77 4.07 5.64 12.59
CA ILE A 77 3.07 6.19 11.67
C ILE A 77 2.61 5.16 10.65
N ILE A 78 3.53 4.34 10.13
CA ILE A 78 3.25 3.31 9.12
C ILE A 78 3.87 2.00 9.58
N LEU A 79 3.06 0.95 9.58
CA LEU A 79 3.47 -0.42 9.86
C LEU A 79 3.03 -1.33 8.71
N GLY A 80 3.98 -1.97 8.07
CA GLY A 80 3.74 -3.02 7.09
C GLY A 80 4.18 -4.39 7.61
N GLY A 81 4.25 -5.36 6.69
CA GLY A 81 4.75 -6.70 6.98
C GLY A 81 4.96 -7.54 5.73
N ALA A 82 5.33 -8.80 5.94
CA ALA A 82 5.54 -9.74 4.86
C ALA A 82 4.24 -10.19 4.22
N ILE A 83 4.36 -10.68 2.98
CA ILE A 83 3.33 -11.44 2.30
C ILE A 83 3.88 -12.79 1.88
N ASP A 84 3.02 -13.80 1.82
CA ASP A 84 3.26 -15.00 1.06
C ASP A 84 2.52 -14.93 -0.27
N GLU A 85 3.26 -15.11 -1.36
CA GLU A 85 2.74 -15.04 -2.72
C GLU A 85 2.23 -16.41 -3.16
N TYR A 86 1.00 -16.44 -3.65
CA TYR A 86 0.31 -17.65 -4.12
C TYR A 86 -0.11 -17.52 -5.58
N ASP A 87 -0.37 -18.65 -6.19
CA ASP A 87 -1.03 -18.72 -7.49
C ASP A 87 -2.47 -18.14 -7.42
N GLU A 88 -3.12 -18.01 -8.56
CA GLU A 88 -4.47 -17.44 -8.66
C GLU A 88 -5.54 -18.24 -7.86
N THR A 89 -5.26 -19.49 -7.54
CA THR A 89 -6.19 -20.41 -6.84
C THR A 89 -5.86 -20.56 -5.34
N PHE A 90 -4.80 -19.94 -4.85
CA PHE A 90 -4.25 -20.11 -3.49
C PHE A 90 -3.85 -21.55 -3.12
N LYS A 91 -3.58 -22.39 -4.10
CA LYS A 91 -3.14 -23.80 -3.88
C LYS A 91 -1.64 -23.91 -3.80
N GLU A 92 -0.90 -23.13 -4.57
CA GLU A 92 0.54 -23.19 -4.66
C GLU A 92 1.19 -21.91 -4.13
N ARG A 93 2.03 -22.05 -3.09
CA ARG A 93 2.84 -20.95 -2.58
C ARG A 93 4.05 -20.75 -3.50
N ARG A 94 4.14 -19.56 -4.11
CA ARG A 94 5.20 -19.19 -5.05
C ARG A 94 6.41 -18.58 -4.37
N GLY A 95 6.20 -17.89 -3.24
CA GLY A 95 7.31 -17.23 -2.56
C GLY A 95 6.86 -16.43 -1.34
N ARG A 96 7.83 -15.70 -0.78
CA ARG A 96 7.60 -14.74 0.29
C ARG A 96 8.25 -13.41 -0.09
N ARG A 97 7.54 -12.32 0.12
CA ARG A 97 8.07 -10.98 -0.11
C ARG A 97 8.09 -10.19 1.20
N PHE A 98 9.29 -9.76 1.53
CA PHE A 98 9.59 -8.95 2.70
C PHE A 98 10.72 -7.97 2.35
N SER A 99 10.79 -6.80 3.00
CA SER A 99 11.84 -5.83 2.78
C SER A 99 12.78 -5.74 3.98
N CYS A 100 12.46 -4.90 4.95
CA CYS A 100 13.27 -4.62 6.14
C CYS A 100 12.38 -4.12 7.27
N CYS A 101 12.82 -4.29 8.53
CA CYS A 101 12.04 -3.96 9.72
C CYS A 101 12.25 -2.52 10.20
N SER A 102 13.51 -2.09 10.32
CA SER A 102 13.84 -0.84 10.99
C SER A 102 13.54 0.39 10.16
N HIS A 103 13.26 1.51 10.83
CA HIS A 103 13.05 2.80 10.16
C HIS A 103 14.23 3.20 9.26
N SER A 104 15.45 3.09 9.77
CA SER A 104 16.67 3.44 9.03
C SER A 104 16.85 2.62 7.76
N ASP A 105 16.57 1.32 7.84
CA ASP A 105 16.66 0.42 6.70
C ASP A 105 15.55 0.70 5.68
N ILE A 106 14.32 0.97 6.16
CA ILE A 106 13.19 1.38 5.32
C ILE A 106 13.51 2.66 4.55
N VAL A 107 14.04 3.68 5.21
CA VAL A 107 14.49 4.93 4.55
C VAL A 107 15.54 4.65 3.48
N SER A 108 16.54 3.85 3.81
CA SER A 108 17.60 3.48 2.87
C SER A 108 17.08 2.67 1.69
N TYR A 109 16.23 1.67 1.96
CA TYR A 109 15.62 0.79 0.97
C TYR A 109 14.66 1.55 0.04
N SER A 110 13.95 2.56 0.58
CA SER A 110 13.01 3.38 -0.18
C SER A 110 13.64 4.19 -1.32
N LEU A 111 14.95 4.36 -1.33
CA LEU A 111 15.64 4.98 -2.48
C LEU A 111 15.70 4.06 -3.69
N PHE A 112 15.66 2.74 -3.46
CA PHE A 112 15.82 1.71 -4.49
C PHE A 112 14.49 1.08 -4.88
N ARG A 113 13.71 0.65 -3.90
CA ARG A 113 12.48 -0.13 -4.07
C ARG A 113 11.40 0.33 -3.11
N ASN A 114 10.15 0.01 -3.43
CA ASN A 114 9.01 0.21 -2.53
C ASN A 114 9.25 -0.57 -1.22
N PRO A 115 9.29 0.11 -0.06
CA PRO A 115 9.63 -0.52 1.21
C PRO A 115 8.47 -1.26 1.86
N PHE A 116 7.24 -1.13 1.34
CA PHE A 116 6.06 -1.76 1.91
C PHE A 116 5.29 -2.61 0.89
N ASN A 117 4.70 -3.67 1.37
CA ASN A 117 3.64 -4.38 0.66
C ASN A 117 2.32 -3.65 0.94
N HIS A 118 1.78 -2.95 -0.06
CA HIS A 118 0.64 -2.03 0.11
C HIS A 118 -0.55 -2.69 0.81
N MET A 119 -0.87 -3.94 0.49
CA MET A 119 -1.97 -4.70 1.08
C MET A 119 -1.78 -5.03 2.57
N THR A 120 -0.57 -4.87 3.11
CA THR A 120 -0.30 -5.16 4.53
C THR A 120 -0.32 -3.94 5.43
N VAL A 121 -0.29 -2.73 4.88
CA VAL A 121 -0.03 -1.55 5.69
C VAL A 121 -1.18 -1.22 6.63
N MET A 122 -0.80 -0.79 7.84
CA MET A 122 -1.64 -0.07 8.78
C MET A 122 -0.96 1.26 9.09
N PHE A 123 -1.72 2.37 9.12
CA PHE A 123 -1.14 3.70 9.27
C PHE A 123 -2.04 4.66 10.04
N ASN A 124 -1.44 5.74 10.53
CA ASN A 124 -2.15 6.85 11.16
C ASN A 124 -2.83 7.72 10.10
N LYS A 125 -4.17 7.76 10.12
CA LYS A 125 -5.00 8.50 9.15
C LYS A 125 -4.69 9.99 9.11
N GLU A 126 -4.57 10.61 10.29
CA GLU A 126 -4.39 12.06 10.40
C GLU A 126 -3.06 12.49 9.77
N PHE A 127 -1.99 11.73 10.01
CA PHE A 127 -0.71 11.98 9.37
C PHE A 127 -0.80 11.88 7.84
N ILE A 128 -1.43 10.82 7.33
CA ILE A 128 -1.60 10.62 5.88
C ILE A 128 -2.41 11.77 5.26
N LEU A 129 -3.50 12.16 5.87
CA LEU A 129 -4.31 13.29 5.40
C LEU A 129 -3.54 14.62 5.48
N GLY A 130 -2.78 14.84 6.56
CA GLY A 130 -1.97 16.05 6.78
C GLY A 130 -0.91 16.30 5.71
N ILE A 131 -0.37 15.24 5.08
CA ILE A 131 0.56 15.35 3.94
C ILE A 131 -0.13 15.31 2.57
N GLY A 132 -1.47 15.39 2.54
CA GLY A 132 -2.29 15.44 1.33
C GLY A 132 -2.62 14.07 0.73
N GLY A 133 -2.65 13.01 1.54
CA GLY A 133 -3.12 11.68 1.16
C GLY A 133 -2.39 11.04 -0.01
N TYR A 134 -3.06 10.09 -0.69
CA TYR A 134 -2.57 9.52 -1.95
C TYR A 134 -2.55 10.59 -3.06
N LYS A 135 -1.58 10.47 -3.96
CA LYS A 135 -1.53 11.28 -5.19
C LYS A 135 -1.56 10.37 -6.40
N HIS A 136 -2.17 10.87 -7.47
CA HIS A 136 -2.09 10.15 -8.73
C HIS A 136 -0.62 10.00 -9.14
N HIS A 137 -0.22 8.74 -9.31
CA HIS A 137 1.08 8.34 -9.85
C HIS A 137 0.88 6.95 -10.44
N HIS A 138 0.79 6.88 -11.75
CA HIS A 138 0.41 5.66 -12.43
C HIS A 138 1.26 4.46 -12.01
N TYR A 139 0.65 3.40 -11.50
CA TYR A 139 1.26 2.21 -10.90
C TYR A 139 2.08 2.40 -9.61
N MET A 140 2.27 3.62 -9.11
CA MET A 140 3.20 3.91 -8.02
C MET A 140 2.61 4.86 -6.95
N GLU A 141 1.29 4.92 -6.83
CA GLU A 141 0.57 5.77 -5.89
C GLU A 141 0.94 5.50 -4.43
N ASP A 142 1.17 4.25 -4.09
CA ASP A 142 1.61 3.80 -2.78
C ASP A 142 3.07 4.18 -2.51
N TYR A 143 3.97 3.91 -3.43
CA TYR A 143 5.38 4.26 -3.30
C TYR A 143 5.58 5.78 -3.21
N ASN A 144 4.82 6.54 -4.03
CA ASN A 144 4.76 8.00 -3.94
C ASN A 144 4.36 8.45 -2.53
N LEU A 145 3.33 7.83 -1.95
CA LEU A 145 2.87 8.16 -0.59
C LEU A 145 3.97 7.88 0.44
N TRP A 146 4.60 6.72 0.39
CA TRP A 146 5.63 6.34 1.36
C TRP A 146 6.84 7.28 1.34
N LEU A 147 7.32 7.67 0.16
CA LEU A 147 8.41 8.64 0.03
C LEU A 147 8.05 9.99 0.66
N ARG A 148 6.83 10.47 0.45
CA ARG A 148 6.35 11.72 1.08
C ARG A 148 6.17 11.57 2.59
N CYS A 149 5.68 10.43 3.06
CA CYS A 149 5.60 10.16 4.49
C CYS A 149 6.97 10.23 5.16
N ILE A 150 7.95 9.52 4.63
CA ILE A 150 9.32 9.49 5.15
C ILE A 150 9.93 10.90 5.14
N ALA A 151 9.77 11.64 4.04
CA ALA A 151 10.30 13.01 3.90
C ALA A 151 9.65 14.01 4.88
N ASN A 152 8.43 13.73 5.36
CA ASN A 152 7.74 14.52 6.38
C ASN A 152 7.89 13.94 7.81
N GLY A 153 8.88 13.09 8.03
CA GLY A 153 9.23 12.62 9.38
C GLY A 153 8.40 11.46 9.91
N ALA A 154 7.67 10.73 9.04
CA ALA A 154 6.95 9.53 9.48
C ALA A 154 7.93 8.47 9.99
N ILE A 155 7.73 7.98 11.20
CA ILE A 155 8.40 6.79 11.72
C ILE A 155 7.70 5.57 11.13
N CYS A 156 8.48 4.76 10.41
CA CYS A 156 8.01 3.61 9.65
C CYS A 156 8.61 2.31 10.20
N SER A 157 7.87 1.21 10.12
CA SER A 157 8.37 -0.11 10.45
C SER A 157 7.69 -1.19 9.61
N ASN A 158 8.30 -2.37 9.53
CA ASN A 158 7.65 -3.61 9.13
C ASN A 158 7.88 -4.67 10.20
N ILE A 159 6.92 -5.56 10.38
CA ILE A 159 7.09 -6.78 11.16
C ILE A 159 7.40 -7.96 10.25
N ASP A 160 8.34 -8.80 10.68
CA ASP A 160 8.72 -10.01 9.95
C ASP A 160 7.71 -11.16 10.22
N ASN A 161 6.45 -10.85 9.92
CA ASN A 161 5.35 -11.80 9.95
C ASN A 161 4.62 -11.74 8.62
N THR A 162 4.22 -12.86 8.07
CA THR A 162 3.26 -12.87 6.97
C THR A 162 1.92 -12.36 7.48
N LEU A 163 1.42 -11.27 6.88
CA LEU A 163 0.17 -10.61 7.24
C LEU A 163 -0.93 -10.85 6.21
N VAL A 164 -0.53 -11.17 4.99
CA VAL A 164 -1.44 -11.36 3.87
C VAL A 164 -0.90 -12.48 2.97
N LEU A 165 -1.78 -13.35 2.53
CA LEU A 165 -1.54 -14.26 1.42
C LEU A 165 -1.97 -13.52 0.16
N ALA A 166 -1.00 -13.20 -0.69
CA ALA A 166 -1.23 -12.37 -1.87
C ALA A 166 -1.38 -13.23 -3.12
N ARG A 167 -2.42 -12.94 -3.90
CA ARG A 167 -2.60 -13.56 -5.21
C ARG A 167 -1.63 -12.95 -6.21
N THR A 168 -0.83 -13.78 -6.88
CA THR A 168 0.11 -13.34 -7.91
C THR A 168 -0.18 -14.06 -9.22
N GLY A 169 -0.31 -13.28 -10.29
CA GLY A 169 -0.53 -13.78 -11.65
C GLY A 169 0.36 -13.05 -12.65
N ASP A 170 0.44 -13.58 -13.87
CA ASP A 170 1.28 -13.04 -14.96
C ASP A 170 0.86 -11.64 -15.39
N ALA A 171 -0.42 -11.30 -15.26
CA ALA A 171 -0.96 -9.96 -15.53
C ALA A 171 -0.29 -8.85 -14.68
N MET A 172 0.23 -9.17 -13.49
CA MET A 172 0.95 -8.22 -12.66
C MET A 172 2.33 -7.89 -13.26
N ILE A 173 2.99 -8.85 -13.88
CA ILE A 173 4.30 -8.68 -14.52
C ILE A 173 4.17 -7.88 -15.82
N GLU A 174 3.12 -8.16 -16.60
CA GLU A 174 2.85 -7.46 -17.86
C GLU A 174 2.56 -5.97 -17.67
N ARG A 175 1.84 -5.61 -16.62
CA ARG A 175 1.54 -4.20 -16.27
C ARG A 175 2.78 -3.35 -15.96
N ARG A 176 3.91 -3.98 -15.62
CA ARG A 176 5.19 -3.30 -15.28
C ARG A 176 6.13 -3.15 -16.49
N ARG A 177 5.57 -3.05 -17.70
CA ARG A 177 6.33 -2.91 -18.96
C ARG A 177 5.79 -1.73 -19.77
N GLY A 178 6.61 -1.25 -20.70
CA GLY A 178 6.21 -0.24 -21.68
C GLY A 178 6.52 1.22 -21.28
N ARG A 179 6.14 2.13 -22.19
CA ARG A 179 6.48 3.55 -22.10
C ARG A 179 5.84 4.27 -20.90
N ASP A 180 4.65 3.88 -20.52
CA ASP A 180 3.93 4.53 -19.41
C ASP A 180 4.52 4.13 -18.06
N TYR A 181 4.97 2.88 -17.92
CA TYR A 181 5.73 2.47 -16.75
C TYR A 181 7.06 3.23 -16.63
N LEU A 182 7.80 3.41 -17.74
CA LEU A 182 9.04 4.18 -17.76
C LEU A 182 8.81 5.65 -17.36
N LYS A 183 7.73 6.29 -17.85
CA LYS A 183 7.36 7.65 -17.41
C LYS A 183 7.14 7.71 -15.91
N SER A 184 6.41 6.76 -15.35
CA SER A 184 6.17 6.68 -13.90
C SER A 184 7.46 6.49 -13.10
N GLU A 185 8.41 5.69 -13.59
CA GLU A 185 9.73 5.56 -12.95
C GLU A 185 10.52 6.87 -12.96
N ILE A 186 10.48 7.63 -14.08
CA ILE A 186 11.14 8.93 -14.16
C ILE A 186 10.50 9.95 -13.21
N GLU A 187 9.17 9.96 -13.10
CA GLU A 187 8.45 10.81 -12.16
C GLU A 187 8.78 10.42 -10.71
N LEU A 188 8.88 9.12 -10.43
CA LEU A 188 9.29 8.61 -9.13
C LEU A 188 10.71 9.03 -8.77
N ALA A 189 11.65 8.97 -9.72
CA ALA A 189 13.02 9.44 -9.51
C ALA A 189 13.07 10.94 -9.17
N ARG A 190 12.30 11.76 -9.88
CA ARG A 190 12.16 13.19 -9.58
C ARG A 190 11.59 13.42 -8.17
N LEU A 191 10.59 12.63 -7.77
CA LEU A 191 10.02 12.68 -6.43
C LEU A 191 11.05 12.29 -5.37
N LYS A 192 11.82 11.21 -5.57
CA LYS A 192 12.91 10.80 -4.68
C LYS A 192 13.91 11.93 -4.47
N ILE A 193 14.36 12.59 -5.56
CA ILE A 193 15.28 13.73 -5.48
C ILE A 193 14.67 14.89 -4.68
N LYS A 194 13.38 15.18 -4.88
CA LYS A 194 12.66 16.22 -4.13
C LYS A 194 12.55 15.88 -2.64
N CYS A 195 12.24 14.64 -2.31
CA CYS A 195 12.11 14.15 -0.93
C CYS A 195 13.46 14.04 -0.20
N PHE A 196 14.53 13.71 -0.93
CA PHE A 196 15.85 13.43 -0.37
C PHE A 196 16.96 14.16 -1.14
N PRO A 197 17.02 15.50 -1.11
CA PRO A 197 17.95 16.29 -1.92
C PRO A 197 19.42 15.94 -1.65
N ASN A 198 19.77 15.59 -0.41
CA ASN A 198 21.11 15.18 -0.01
C ASN A 198 21.52 13.79 -0.56
N LYS A 199 20.61 13.05 -1.16
CA LYS A 199 20.85 11.74 -1.80
C LYS A 199 20.74 11.79 -3.32
N LYS A 200 20.67 12.98 -3.92
CA LYS A 200 20.46 13.18 -5.38
C LYS A 200 21.42 12.38 -6.25
N ALA A 201 22.72 12.45 -5.97
CA ALA A 201 23.74 11.70 -6.76
C ALA A 201 23.49 10.18 -6.72
N LYS A 202 23.17 9.64 -5.53
CA LYS A 202 22.86 8.22 -5.37
C LYS A 202 21.59 7.82 -6.12
N ILE A 203 20.54 8.66 -6.08
CA ILE A 203 19.28 8.38 -6.77
C ILE A 203 19.48 8.34 -8.28
N ILE A 204 20.24 9.29 -8.84
CA ILE A 204 20.55 9.32 -10.28
C ILE A 204 21.30 8.04 -10.69
N LEU A 205 22.32 7.66 -9.94
CA LEU A 205 23.13 6.45 -10.24
C LEU A 205 22.32 5.15 -10.23
N ILE A 206 21.22 5.11 -9.47
CA ILE A 206 20.39 3.90 -9.32
C ILE A 206 19.31 3.84 -10.41
N THR A 207 18.88 5.02 -10.90
CA THR A 207 17.73 5.11 -11.81
C THR A 207 18.13 5.04 -13.28
N PHE A 208 19.34 5.46 -13.62
CA PHE A 208 19.91 5.54 -14.97
C PHE A 208 21.22 4.78 -15.06
#